data_ecb3329ba6a274c761761f891569ff4d
#
_entry.id   ecb3329ba6a274c761761f891569ff4d
#
_cell.length_a   1.000
_cell.length_b   1.000
_cell.length_c   1.000
_cell.angle_alpha   90.00
_cell.angle_beta   90.00
_cell.angle_gamma   90.00
#
_symmetry.space_group_name_H-M   'P 1'
#
loop_
_entity.id
_entity.type
_entity.pdbx_description
1 polymer ?
#
loop_
_entity_poly.entity_id
_entity_poly.type
_entity_poly.pdbx_seq_one_letter_code
_entity_poly.pdbx_strand_id
1 'polypeptide(L)'
;MSEHMIQTAMLAEKTNCSSNLVCSSLLHDYGHFILENPDDLIAKNEDGKHEDVGCSFLEKYFIEDVLGPIKYHVKAKKYLAREKKYYELLSEASKISLKLQGGAMSKEEAKKFERNKFFENSIKLRKFDEVAKKTNLKIKSIKEYKNLLTSKLI
;
A
#
# COMPACT_ATOMS: atom_id res chain seq x y z
N MET A 1 -12.02 4.87 2.93
CA MET A 1 -11.05 3.78 2.67
C MET A 1 -11.21 3.14 1.28
N SER A 2 -12.35 2.62 0.92
CA SER A 2 -12.57 2.04 -0.42
C SER A 2 -12.31 3.01 -1.58
N GLU A 3 -12.72 4.26 -1.46
CA GLU A 3 -12.44 5.30 -2.47
C GLU A 3 -10.94 5.52 -2.66
N HIS A 4 -10.18 5.52 -1.58
CA HIS A 4 -8.73 5.65 -1.61
C HIS A 4 -8.08 4.48 -2.39
N MET A 5 -8.51 3.26 -2.11
CA MET A 5 -8.02 2.06 -2.80
C MET A 5 -8.34 2.09 -4.29
N ILE A 6 -9.54 2.50 -4.66
CA ILE A 6 -9.94 2.66 -6.06
C ILE A 6 -9.13 3.77 -6.75
N GLN A 7 -8.94 4.91 -6.11
CA GLN A 7 -8.10 5.98 -6.65
C GLN A 7 -6.65 5.52 -6.88
N THR A 8 -6.11 4.75 -5.95
CA THR A 8 -4.75 4.18 -6.08
C THR A 8 -4.66 3.26 -7.31
N ALA A 9 -5.65 2.39 -7.50
CA ALA A 9 -5.74 1.54 -8.69
C ALA A 9 -5.88 2.35 -9.99
N MET A 10 -6.71 3.39 -10.00
CA MET A 10 -6.89 4.27 -11.17
C MET A 10 -5.59 4.98 -11.54
N LEU A 11 -4.79 5.41 -10.58
CA LEU A 11 -3.47 5.99 -10.84
C LEU A 11 -2.50 4.97 -11.47
N ALA A 12 -2.51 3.75 -10.99
CA ALA A 12 -1.71 2.67 -11.59
C ALA A 12 -2.13 2.38 -13.04
N GLU A 13 -3.43 2.36 -13.33
CA GLU A 13 -3.94 2.22 -14.69
C GLU A 13 -3.52 3.38 -15.59
N LYS A 14 -3.70 4.60 -15.11
CA LYS A 14 -3.38 5.84 -15.86
C LYS A 14 -1.89 5.92 -16.22
N THR A 15 -1.03 5.37 -15.42
CA THR A 15 0.41 5.34 -15.67
C THR A 15 0.89 4.08 -16.40
N ASN A 16 -0.05 3.31 -16.97
CA ASN A 16 0.23 2.10 -17.74
C ASN A 16 1.03 1.04 -16.98
N CYS A 17 0.77 0.91 -15.68
CA CYS A 17 1.35 -0.16 -14.89
C CYS A 17 0.79 -1.53 -15.27
N SER A 18 1.50 -2.59 -14.90
CA SER A 18 1.02 -3.96 -15.11
C SER A 18 -0.32 -4.20 -14.40
N SER A 19 -1.10 -5.12 -14.94
CA SER A 19 -2.38 -5.51 -14.31
C SER A 19 -2.18 -6.07 -12.90
N ASN A 20 -1.04 -6.69 -12.61
CA ASN A 20 -0.69 -7.14 -11.26
C ASN A 20 -0.57 -5.96 -10.30
N LEU A 21 0.12 -4.89 -10.71
CA LEU A 21 0.28 -3.70 -9.86
C LEU A 21 -1.02 -2.93 -9.69
N VAL A 22 -1.88 -2.88 -10.71
CA VAL A 22 -3.24 -2.31 -10.58
C VAL A 22 -4.03 -3.09 -9.52
N CYS A 23 -4.00 -4.42 -9.58
CA CYS A 23 -4.65 -5.28 -8.59
C CYS A 23 -4.06 -5.08 -7.17
N SER A 24 -2.73 -5.01 -7.06
CA SER A 24 -2.06 -4.70 -5.79
C SER A 24 -2.51 -3.36 -5.23
N SER A 25 -2.60 -2.34 -6.08
CA SER A 25 -3.03 -0.99 -5.70
C SER A 25 -4.47 -0.97 -5.19
N LEU A 26 -5.34 -1.76 -5.81
CA LEU A 26 -6.74 -1.89 -5.38
C LEU A 26 -6.87 -2.56 -4.01
N LEU A 27 -5.96 -3.46 -3.65
CA LEU A 27 -6.06 -4.30 -2.46
C LEU A 27 -5.08 -3.92 -1.33
N HIS A 28 -4.22 -2.90 -1.54
CA HIS A 28 -3.08 -2.65 -0.65
C HIS A 28 -3.46 -2.39 0.81
N ASP A 29 -4.58 -1.76 1.04
CA ASP A 29 -5.09 -1.41 2.38
C ASP A 29 -6.18 -2.37 2.88
N TYR A 30 -6.37 -3.51 2.21
CA TYR A 30 -7.40 -4.47 2.58
C TYR A 30 -7.27 -4.95 4.04
N GLY A 31 -6.06 -5.00 4.57
CA GLY A 31 -5.81 -5.37 5.97
C GLY A 31 -6.52 -4.47 6.99
N HIS A 32 -6.78 -3.22 6.65
CA HIS A 32 -7.54 -2.32 7.53
C HIS A 32 -8.99 -2.76 7.75
N PHE A 33 -9.59 -3.45 6.78
CA PHE A 33 -10.94 -4.02 6.95
C PHE A 33 -10.97 -5.25 7.85
N ILE A 34 -9.83 -5.93 7.99
CA ILE A 34 -9.71 -7.15 8.80
C ILE A 34 -9.35 -6.80 10.24
N LEU A 35 -8.55 -5.74 10.45
CA LEU A 35 -8.16 -5.28 11.78
C LEU A 35 -9.38 -4.75 12.53
N GLU A 36 -9.57 -5.22 13.75
CA GLU A 36 -10.56 -4.68 14.66
C GLU A 36 -10.05 -3.35 15.25
N ASN A 37 -10.89 -2.32 15.17
CA ASN A 37 -10.64 -1.01 15.78
C ASN A 37 -9.26 -0.41 15.46
N PRO A 38 -8.90 -0.17 14.17
CA PRO A 38 -7.60 0.42 13.83
C PRO A 38 -7.36 1.78 14.48
N ASP A 39 -8.42 2.56 14.74
CA ASP A 39 -8.31 3.83 15.46
C ASP A 39 -7.87 3.62 16.92
N ASP A 40 -8.31 2.55 17.57
CA ASP A 40 -7.89 2.19 18.93
C ASP A 40 -6.40 1.80 18.99
N LEU A 41 -5.89 1.14 17.95
CA LEU A 41 -4.47 0.81 17.84
C LEU A 41 -3.61 2.07 17.74
N ILE A 42 -4.04 3.05 16.94
CA ILE A 42 -3.37 4.35 16.83
C ILE A 42 -3.40 5.09 18.17
N ALA A 43 -4.57 5.13 18.82
CA ALA A 43 -4.74 5.76 20.14
C ALA A 43 -3.88 5.11 21.22
N LYS A 44 -3.65 3.79 21.14
CA LYS A 44 -2.78 3.03 22.04
C LYS A 44 -1.30 3.06 21.64
N ASN A 45 -0.96 3.77 20.54
CA ASN A 45 0.41 3.83 20.00
C ASN A 45 0.92 2.45 19.54
N GLU A 46 0.06 1.65 18.94
CA GLU A 46 0.39 0.33 18.42
C GLU A 46 0.37 0.30 16.89
N ASP A 47 1.24 -0.51 16.28
CA ASP A 47 1.24 -0.78 14.84
C ASP A 47 0.43 -2.06 14.57
N GLY A 48 -0.71 -1.93 13.87
CA GLY A 48 -1.56 -3.06 13.51
C GLY A 48 -1.04 -3.92 12.37
N LYS A 49 0.02 -3.50 11.67
CA LYS A 49 0.63 -4.22 10.53
C LYS A 49 -0.39 -4.66 9.49
N HIS A 50 -1.22 -3.70 9.03
CA HIS A 50 -2.29 -3.96 8.06
C HIS A 50 -1.79 -4.65 6.79
N GLU A 51 -0.56 -4.37 6.35
CA GLU A 51 0.07 -5.00 5.19
C GLU A 51 0.29 -6.50 5.38
N ASP A 52 0.71 -6.92 6.56
CA ASP A 52 0.91 -8.34 6.88
C ASP A 52 -0.43 -9.05 7.08
N VAL A 53 -1.37 -8.43 7.77
CA VAL A 53 -2.72 -8.95 7.97
C VAL A 53 -3.45 -9.10 6.63
N GLY A 54 -3.37 -8.08 5.78
CA GLY A 54 -3.96 -8.11 4.44
C GLY A 54 -3.37 -9.23 3.59
N CYS A 55 -2.05 -9.34 3.54
CA CYS A 55 -1.37 -10.39 2.79
C CYS A 55 -1.72 -11.79 3.29
N SER A 56 -1.72 -12.02 4.60
CA SER A 56 -2.07 -13.32 5.19
C SER A 56 -3.49 -13.77 4.84
N PHE A 57 -4.40 -12.83 4.72
CA PHE A 57 -5.76 -13.12 4.25
C PHE A 57 -5.81 -13.41 2.75
N LEU A 58 -5.15 -12.56 1.95
CA LEU A 58 -5.24 -12.58 0.49
C LEU A 58 -4.39 -13.68 -0.15
N GLU A 59 -3.35 -14.19 0.53
CA GLU A 59 -2.46 -15.23 -0.01
C GLU A 59 -3.17 -16.54 -0.36
N LYS A 60 -4.35 -16.77 0.22
CA LYS A 60 -5.19 -17.92 -0.10
C LYS A 60 -5.89 -17.80 -1.46
N TYR A 61 -5.93 -16.60 -2.00
CA TYR A 61 -6.75 -16.29 -3.18
C TYR A 61 -5.96 -15.71 -4.34
N PHE A 62 -4.87 -14.99 -4.10
CA PHE A 62 -4.17 -14.22 -5.12
C PHE A 62 -2.74 -14.69 -5.35
N ILE A 63 -2.26 -14.45 -6.58
CA ILE A 63 -0.88 -14.78 -6.98
C ILE A 63 0.16 -13.89 -6.28
N GLU A 64 1.38 -14.39 -6.14
CA GLU A 64 2.48 -13.71 -5.43
C GLU A 64 2.78 -12.32 -6.00
N ASP A 65 2.70 -12.14 -7.32
CA ASP A 65 2.99 -10.85 -7.97
C ASP A 65 2.00 -9.74 -7.60
N VAL A 66 0.80 -10.11 -7.14
CA VAL A 66 -0.17 -9.17 -6.56
C VAL A 66 0.16 -8.91 -5.10
N LEU A 67 0.52 -9.94 -4.36
CA LEU A 67 0.74 -9.86 -2.90
C LEU A 67 2.03 -9.12 -2.53
N GLY A 68 3.08 -9.28 -3.34
CA GLY A 68 4.38 -8.71 -3.04
C GLY A 68 4.37 -7.20 -2.82
N PRO A 69 3.86 -6.40 -3.75
CA PRO A 69 3.75 -4.95 -3.55
C PRO A 69 2.90 -4.57 -2.34
N ILE A 70 1.83 -5.30 -2.05
CA ILE A 70 0.99 -5.09 -0.86
C ILE A 70 1.81 -5.31 0.41
N LYS A 71 2.51 -6.43 0.49
CA LYS A 71 3.33 -6.80 1.64
C LYS A 71 4.40 -5.76 1.96
N TYR A 72 4.96 -5.15 0.93
CA TYR A 72 6.12 -4.27 1.06
C TYR A 72 5.82 -2.77 0.92
N HIS A 73 4.54 -2.35 0.78
CA HIS A 73 4.24 -0.93 0.58
C HIS A 73 4.56 -0.06 1.81
N VAL A 74 4.45 -0.62 3.02
CA VAL A 74 4.89 0.08 4.26
C VAL A 74 6.41 0.18 4.31
N LYS A 75 7.14 -0.86 3.92
CA LYS A 75 8.60 -0.78 3.77
C LYS A 75 9.00 0.25 2.72
N ALA A 76 8.25 0.38 1.64
CA ALA A 76 8.46 1.43 0.63
C ALA A 76 8.33 2.84 1.24
N LYS A 77 7.33 3.07 2.09
CA LYS A 77 7.20 4.33 2.85
C LYS A 77 8.44 4.59 3.72
N LYS A 78 8.88 3.60 4.48
CA LYS A 78 10.07 3.69 5.33
C LYS A 78 11.34 3.97 4.52
N TYR A 79 11.45 3.36 3.34
CA TYR A 79 12.56 3.60 2.41
C TYR A 79 12.55 5.04 1.89
N LEU A 80 11.43 5.51 1.38
CA LEU A 80 11.27 6.87 0.82
C LEU A 80 11.43 7.96 1.90
N ALA A 81 11.01 7.69 3.13
CA ALA A 81 11.11 8.62 4.26
C ALA A 81 12.55 8.92 4.70
N ARG A 82 13.54 8.24 4.15
CA ARG A 82 14.97 8.58 4.28
C ARG A 82 15.30 9.91 3.61
N GLU A 83 14.52 10.32 2.61
CA GLU A 83 14.61 11.64 2.02
C GLU A 83 13.80 12.66 2.83
N LYS A 84 14.46 13.71 3.28
CA LYS A 84 13.82 14.79 4.06
C LYS A 84 12.62 15.41 3.33
N LYS A 85 12.75 15.68 2.03
CA LYS A 85 11.69 16.25 1.21
C LYS A 85 10.45 15.37 1.16
N TYR A 86 10.64 14.06 0.97
CA TYR A 86 9.53 13.12 1.00
C TYR A 86 8.83 13.09 2.35
N TYR A 87 9.61 13.01 3.43
CA TYR A 87 9.09 13.01 4.81
C TYR A 87 8.26 14.26 5.10
N GLU A 88 8.75 15.43 4.71
CA GLU A 88 8.05 16.70 4.95
C GLU A 88 6.70 16.78 4.23
N LEU A 89 6.55 16.12 3.07
CA LEU A 89 5.33 16.09 2.29
C LEU A 89 4.30 15.05 2.78
N LEU A 90 4.68 14.17 3.71
CA LEU A 90 3.74 13.21 4.30
C LEU A 90 2.63 13.92 5.06
N SER A 91 1.41 13.37 5.00
CA SER A 91 0.32 13.81 5.88
C SER A 91 0.66 13.55 7.35
N GLU A 92 0.03 14.27 8.26
CA GLU A 92 0.24 14.03 9.70
C GLU A 92 -0.08 12.59 10.10
N ALA A 93 -1.16 12.02 9.56
CA ALA A 93 -1.51 10.62 9.80
C ALA A 93 -0.40 9.66 9.32
N SER A 94 0.19 9.92 8.14
CA SER A 94 1.30 9.12 7.62
C SER A 94 2.58 9.26 8.45
N LYS A 95 2.85 10.44 8.99
CA LYS A 95 3.99 10.67 9.92
C LYS A 95 3.81 9.90 11.23
N ILE A 96 2.60 9.94 11.80
CA ILE A 96 2.26 9.19 13.02
C ILE A 96 2.43 7.70 12.78
N SER A 97 1.85 7.15 11.71
CA SER A 97 1.98 5.73 11.39
C SER A 97 3.41 5.32 11.09
N LEU A 98 4.20 6.17 10.42
CA LEU A 98 5.61 5.92 10.18
C LEU A 98 6.39 5.75 11.49
N LYS A 99 6.13 6.61 12.48
CA LYS A 99 6.73 6.52 13.82
C LYS A 99 6.39 5.19 14.49
N LEU A 100 5.11 4.78 14.44
CA LEU A 100 4.66 3.50 14.99
C LEU A 100 5.31 2.30 14.27
N GLN A 101 5.62 2.44 12.98
CA GLN A 101 6.25 1.42 12.15
C GLN A 101 7.78 1.37 12.29
N GLY A 102 8.35 2.14 13.21
CA GLY A 102 9.78 2.15 13.49
C GLY A 102 10.60 3.23 12.79
N GLY A 103 9.95 4.18 12.10
CA GLY A 103 10.63 5.29 11.41
C GLY A 103 11.26 4.91 10.07
N ALA A 104 12.07 5.80 9.52
CA ALA A 104 12.77 5.57 8.26
C ALA A 104 13.74 4.38 8.34
N MET A 105 13.96 3.71 7.21
CA MET A 105 14.93 2.60 7.13
C MET A 105 16.36 3.06 7.43
N SER A 106 17.15 2.17 8.03
CA SER A 106 18.60 2.29 8.08
C SER A 106 19.20 2.10 6.69
N LYS A 107 20.48 2.44 6.54
CA LYS A 107 21.22 2.25 5.28
C LYS A 107 21.30 0.77 4.89
N GLU A 108 21.50 -0.12 5.85
CA GLU A 108 21.57 -1.57 5.65
C GLU A 108 20.22 -2.14 5.22
N GLU A 109 19.16 -1.75 5.90
CA GLU A 109 17.78 -2.15 5.54
C GLU A 109 17.42 -1.68 4.13
N ALA A 110 17.79 -0.46 3.76
CA ALA A 110 17.54 0.08 2.43
C ALA A 110 18.25 -0.72 1.34
N LYS A 111 19.53 -1.03 1.52
CA LYS A 111 20.30 -1.86 0.57
C LYS A 111 19.69 -3.25 0.41
N LYS A 112 19.23 -3.86 1.50
CA LYS A 112 18.55 -5.16 1.46
C LYS A 112 17.23 -5.06 0.70
N PHE A 113 16.45 -4.02 0.96
CA PHE A 113 15.15 -3.80 0.31
C PHE A 113 15.30 -3.55 -1.20
N GLU A 114 16.31 -2.82 -1.63
CA GLU A 114 16.61 -2.57 -3.06
C GLU A 114 16.83 -3.86 -3.87
N ARG A 115 17.23 -4.96 -3.21
CA ARG A 115 17.42 -6.28 -3.84
C ARG A 115 16.15 -7.12 -3.91
N ASN A 116 15.07 -6.68 -3.28
CA ASN A 116 13.81 -7.39 -3.30
C ASN A 116 13.18 -7.31 -4.69
N LYS A 117 12.70 -8.44 -5.23
CA LYS A 117 12.06 -8.49 -6.55
C LYS A 117 10.83 -7.58 -6.68
N PHE A 118 10.20 -7.25 -5.57
CA PHE A 118 9.03 -6.36 -5.51
C PHE A 118 9.37 -4.90 -5.19
N PHE A 119 10.65 -4.57 -5.08
CA PHE A 119 11.09 -3.22 -4.69
C PHE A 119 10.47 -2.13 -5.58
N GLU A 120 10.65 -2.21 -6.89
CA GLU A 120 10.17 -1.19 -7.81
C GLU A 120 8.64 -1.01 -7.75
N ASN A 121 7.91 -2.11 -7.77
CA ASN A 121 6.44 -2.07 -7.72
C ASN A 121 5.93 -1.59 -6.36
N SER A 122 6.62 -1.92 -5.28
CA SER A 122 6.28 -1.42 -3.93
C SER A 122 6.49 0.10 -3.83
N ILE A 123 7.55 0.62 -4.42
CA ILE A 123 7.82 2.07 -4.49
C ILE A 123 6.75 2.78 -5.34
N LYS A 124 6.40 2.24 -6.51
CA LYS A 124 5.33 2.79 -7.35
C LYS A 124 4.00 2.82 -6.61
N LEU A 125 3.63 1.69 -6.01
CA LEU A 125 2.40 1.59 -5.23
C LEU A 125 2.35 2.63 -4.11
N ARG A 126 3.44 2.78 -3.35
CA ARG A 126 3.49 3.76 -2.26
C ARG A 126 3.34 5.20 -2.77
N LYS A 127 3.92 5.53 -3.91
CA LYS A 127 3.75 6.86 -4.52
C LYS A 127 2.30 7.11 -4.95
N PHE A 128 1.62 6.12 -5.50
CA PHE A 128 0.19 6.23 -5.81
C PHE A 128 -0.67 6.40 -4.56
N ASP A 129 -0.38 5.62 -3.53
CA ASP A 129 -1.04 5.71 -2.22
C ASP A 129 -0.95 7.13 -1.63
N GLU A 130 0.20 7.79 -1.75
CA GLU A 130 0.39 9.17 -1.29
C GLU A 130 -0.51 10.18 -2.04
N VAL A 131 -0.70 9.99 -3.34
CA VAL A 131 -1.43 10.93 -4.21
C VAL A 131 -2.94 10.66 -4.20
N ALA A 132 -3.36 9.43 -3.93
CA ALA A 132 -4.75 8.96 -4.01
C ALA A 132 -5.63 9.45 -2.84
N LYS A 133 -5.61 10.74 -2.55
CA LYS A 133 -6.32 11.36 -1.41
C LYS A 133 -7.24 12.51 -1.84
N LYS A 134 -7.62 12.54 -3.11
CA LYS A 134 -8.50 13.59 -3.64
C LYS A 134 -9.93 13.35 -3.18
N THR A 135 -10.58 14.42 -2.72
CA THR A 135 -12.01 14.45 -2.43
C THR A 135 -12.80 14.87 -3.68
N ASN A 136 -14.06 14.45 -3.76
CA ASN A 136 -14.98 14.78 -4.88
C ASN A 136 -14.47 14.38 -6.27
N LEU A 137 -13.54 13.42 -6.34
CA LEU A 137 -13.10 12.85 -7.60
C LEU A 137 -14.10 11.78 -8.05
N LYS A 138 -14.47 11.83 -9.34
CA LYS A 138 -15.25 10.72 -9.94
C LYS A 138 -14.39 9.48 -10.03
N ILE A 139 -14.76 8.45 -9.31
CA ILE A 139 -14.04 7.17 -9.26
C ILE A 139 -14.83 6.06 -9.93
N LYS A 140 -14.13 5.03 -10.38
CA LYS A 140 -14.75 3.80 -10.87
C LYS A 140 -15.49 3.07 -9.75
N SER A 141 -16.49 2.25 -10.14
CA SER A 141 -17.08 1.29 -9.22
C SER A 141 -16.14 0.10 -9.01
N ILE A 142 -16.13 -0.49 -7.82
CA ILE A 142 -15.38 -1.74 -7.57
C ILE A 142 -15.80 -2.86 -8.53
N LYS A 143 -17.04 -2.84 -9.02
CA LYS A 143 -17.55 -3.81 -9.99
C LYS A 143 -16.78 -3.79 -11.31
N GLU A 144 -16.24 -2.64 -11.71
CA GLU A 144 -15.45 -2.49 -12.93
C GLU A 144 -14.11 -3.24 -12.86
N TYR A 145 -13.65 -3.56 -11.64
CA TYR A 145 -12.43 -4.35 -11.38
C TYR A 145 -12.67 -5.85 -11.25
N LYS A 146 -13.93 -6.31 -11.37
CA LYS A 146 -14.26 -7.73 -11.18
C LYS A 146 -13.42 -8.65 -12.07
N ASN A 147 -13.31 -8.35 -13.36
CA ASN A 147 -12.55 -9.18 -14.29
C ASN A 147 -11.06 -9.19 -13.96
N LEU A 148 -10.51 -8.03 -13.57
CA LEU A 148 -9.13 -7.92 -13.13
C LEU A 148 -8.89 -8.81 -11.91
N LEU A 149 -9.69 -8.66 -10.87
CA LEU A 149 -9.57 -9.45 -9.64
C LEU A 149 -9.66 -10.95 -9.93
N THR A 150 -10.66 -11.35 -10.71
CA THR A 150 -10.86 -12.76 -11.09
C THR A 150 -9.66 -13.32 -11.86
N SER A 151 -9.03 -12.53 -12.73
CA SER A 151 -7.86 -12.96 -13.51
C SER A 151 -6.61 -13.21 -12.69
N LYS A 152 -6.56 -12.71 -11.45
CA LYS A 152 -5.40 -12.83 -10.54
C LYS A 152 -5.59 -13.86 -9.43
N LEU A 153 -6.73 -14.56 -9.43
CA LEU A 153 -6.97 -15.65 -8.49
C LEU A 153 -6.11 -16.87 -8.83
N ILE A 154 -5.68 -17.56 -7.79
CA ILE A 154 -5.00 -18.86 -7.94
C ILE A 154 -6.00 -19.95 -8.29
#